data_dde2ea1f4348f4e78167273bd597a28e
#
_entry.id   dde2ea1f4348f4e78167273bd597a28e
#
_cell.length_a   1.000
_cell.length_b   1.000
_cell.length_c   1.000
_cell.angle_alpha   90.00
_cell.angle_beta   90.00
_cell.angle_gamma   90.00
#
_symmetry.space_group_name_H-M   'P 1'
#
loop_
_entity.id
_entity.type
_entity.pdbx_description
1 polymer ?
#
loop_
_entity_poly.entity_id
_entity_poly.type
_entity_poly.pdbx_seq_one_letter_code
_entity_poly.pdbx_strand_id
1 'polypeptide(L)'
;MIITCVRWYLRFKLSYRDLAELARELGVSVAPSTILRWVVRYVPEFEKCWQAYERPVGDSWRVDETYLKVGGQWMYLYRAVDKQGKTVESYLSRTRDVTAAKAFFRKALKRHGEPQSNYPGWLRGQSCRFAPHGHE
;
A
#
# COMPACT_ATOMS: atom_id res chain seq x y z
N MET A 1 22.95 -2.67 11.71
CA MET A 1 22.21 -1.42 12.04
C MET A 1 21.28 -0.95 10.91
N ILE A 2 21.72 -0.78 9.66
CA ILE A 2 20.86 -0.30 8.53
C ILE A 2 19.57 -1.13 8.41
N ILE A 3 19.69 -2.44 8.23
CA ILE A 3 18.54 -3.36 8.10
C ILE A 3 17.61 -3.29 9.32
N THR A 4 18.17 -3.17 10.51
CA THR A 4 17.41 -3.06 11.76
C THR A 4 16.56 -1.77 11.79
N CYS A 5 17.14 -0.62 11.43
CA CYS A 5 16.42 0.65 11.37
C CYS A 5 15.30 0.61 10.29
N VAL A 6 15.59 0.07 9.10
CA VAL A 6 14.60 -0.07 8.03
C VAL A 6 13.47 -1.01 8.47
N ARG A 7 13.79 -2.15 9.10
CA ARG A 7 12.80 -3.08 9.64
C ARG A 7 11.95 -2.44 10.74
N TRP A 8 12.53 -1.68 11.64
CA TRP A 8 11.79 -0.98 12.69
C TRP A 8 10.85 0.08 12.10
N TYR A 9 11.31 0.83 11.12
CA TYR A 9 10.47 1.78 10.39
C TYR A 9 9.24 1.12 9.76
N LEU A 10 9.43 -0.02 9.09
CA LEU A 10 8.34 -0.76 8.44
C LEU A 10 7.41 -1.46 9.42
N ARG A 11 7.94 -1.94 10.55
CA ARG A 11 7.19 -2.73 11.54
C ARG A 11 6.44 -1.87 12.54
N PHE A 12 7.08 -0.79 13.00
CA PHE A 12 6.57 0.08 14.05
C PHE A 12 6.31 1.47 13.46
N LYS A 13 5.32 2.18 14.01
CA LYS A 13 5.01 3.56 13.57
C LYS A 13 5.97 4.57 14.21
N LEU A 14 7.27 4.36 14.05
CA LEU A 14 8.31 5.22 14.59
C LEU A 14 8.71 6.29 13.59
N SER A 15 8.98 7.49 14.08
CA SER A 15 9.59 8.54 13.29
C SER A 15 11.08 8.29 13.06
N TYR A 16 11.69 8.95 12.10
CA TYR A 16 13.14 8.88 11.89
C TYR A 16 13.95 9.41 13.09
N ARG A 17 13.36 10.31 13.89
CA ARG A 17 13.97 10.83 15.13
C ARG A 17 13.96 9.77 16.21
N ASP A 18 12.84 9.09 16.42
CA ASP A 18 12.74 7.99 17.38
C ASP A 18 13.74 6.87 17.04
N LEU A 19 13.87 6.55 15.75
CA LEU A 19 14.83 5.56 15.27
C LEU A 19 16.28 5.97 15.51
N ALA A 20 16.60 7.27 15.36
CA ALA A 20 17.94 7.79 15.65
C ALA A 20 18.25 7.73 17.17
N GLU A 21 17.23 7.94 17.99
CA GLU A 21 17.34 7.83 19.44
C GLU A 21 17.56 6.38 19.88
N LEU A 22 16.77 5.45 19.38
CA LEU A 22 16.96 4.01 19.61
C LEU A 22 18.34 3.51 19.13
N ALA A 23 18.80 3.99 17.98
CA ALA A 23 20.14 3.64 17.49
C ALA A 23 21.24 4.13 18.43
N ARG A 24 21.06 5.32 19.00
CA ARG A 24 22.01 5.91 19.98
C ARG A 24 22.06 5.11 21.28
N GLU A 25 20.91 4.62 21.77
CA GLU A 25 20.86 3.72 22.94
C GLU A 25 21.63 2.42 22.68
N LEU A 26 21.68 1.96 21.43
CA LEU A 26 22.47 0.80 21.02
C LEU A 26 23.95 1.16 20.69
N GLY A 27 24.40 2.36 21.04
CA GLY A 27 25.77 2.81 20.84
C GLY A 27 26.06 3.29 19.40
N VAL A 28 25.08 3.48 18.55
CA VAL A 28 25.27 3.93 17.16
C VAL A 28 24.65 5.30 16.95
N SER A 29 25.48 6.31 16.77
CA SER A 29 25.03 7.67 16.47
C SER A 29 24.78 7.86 14.98
N VAL A 30 23.51 8.05 14.60
CA VAL A 30 23.08 8.31 13.21
C VAL A 30 22.11 9.48 13.16
N ALA A 31 22.23 10.32 12.14
CA ALA A 31 21.29 11.40 11.93
C ALA A 31 19.95 10.87 11.35
N PRO A 32 18.80 11.47 11.70
CA PRO A 32 17.49 11.09 11.11
C PRO A 32 17.46 11.14 9.57
N SER A 33 18.18 12.10 8.98
CA SER A 33 18.33 12.21 7.52
C SER A 33 19.09 11.04 6.89
N THR A 34 19.99 10.41 7.63
CA THR A 34 20.68 9.21 7.18
C THR A 34 19.75 8.02 7.19
N ILE A 35 18.91 7.88 8.21
CA ILE A 35 17.88 6.83 8.28
C ILE A 35 16.87 7.01 7.15
N LEU A 36 16.42 8.24 6.87
CA LEU A 36 15.56 8.52 5.71
C LEU A 36 16.20 8.03 4.40
N ARG A 37 17.49 8.32 4.17
CA ARG A 37 18.20 7.83 2.96
C ARG A 37 18.25 6.30 2.91
N TRP A 38 18.45 5.64 4.04
CA TRP A 38 18.41 4.18 4.10
C TRP A 38 17.02 3.63 3.76
N VAL A 39 15.97 4.22 4.33
CA VAL A 39 14.59 3.81 4.03
C VAL A 39 14.29 3.96 2.55
N VAL A 40 14.55 5.14 1.96
CA VAL A 40 14.30 5.38 0.52
C VAL A 40 15.08 4.41 -0.37
N ARG A 41 16.31 4.07 -0.01
CA ARG A 41 17.15 3.16 -0.80
C ARG A 41 16.76 1.70 -0.66
N TYR A 42 16.52 1.24 0.57
CA TYR A 42 16.41 -0.20 0.85
C TYR A 42 14.99 -0.73 0.90
N VAL A 43 13.97 0.10 1.12
CA VAL A 43 12.57 -0.36 1.11
C VAL A 43 12.18 -1.00 -0.23
N PRO A 44 12.51 -0.44 -1.41
CA PRO A 44 12.17 -1.09 -2.68
C PRO A 44 12.82 -2.47 -2.84
N GLU A 45 14.05 -2.65 -2.35
CA GLU A 45 14.71 -3.97 -2.38
C GLU A 45 14.07 -4.93 -1.39
N PHE A 46 13.67 -4.43 -0.22
CA PHE A 46 12.95 -5.22 0.78
C PHE A 46 11.59 -5.68 0.26
N GLU A 47 10.87 -4.83 -0.46
CA GLU A 47 9.59 -5.18 -1.09
C GLU A 47 9.76 -6.29 -2.14
N LYS A 48 10.79 -6.22 -2.97
CA LYS A 48 11.08 -7.29 -3.94
C LYS A 48 11.35 -8.64 -3.26
N CYS A 49 12.18 -8.64 -2.22
CA CYS A 49 12.45 -9.84 -1.44
C CYS A 49 11.18 -10.36 -0.74
N TRP A 50 10.39 -9.46 -0.17
CA TRP A 50 9.16 -9.83 0.54
C TRP A 50 8.12 -10.45 -0.36
N GLN A 51 8.00 -9.98 -1.60
CA GLN A 51 7.07 -10.51 -2.59
C GLN A 51 7.29 -12.01 -2.87
N ALA A 52 8.54 -12.49 -2.79
CA ALA A 52 8.86 -13.90 -2.96
C ALA A 52 8.32 -14.80 -1.82
N TYR A 53 8.06 -14.22 -0.64
CA TYR A 53 7.52 -14.91 0.54
C TYR A 53 6.05 -14.60 0.80
N GLU A 54 5.39 -13.85 -0.07
CA GLU A 54 3.97 -13.56 0.07
C GLU A 54 3.15 -14.84 -0.02
N ARG A 55 2.31 -15.05 0.99
CA ARG A 55 1.32 -16.13 0.95
C ARG A 55 0.31 -15.84 -0.16
N PRO A 56 -0.21 -16.85 -0.85
CA PRO A 56 -1.29 -16.66 -1.81
C PRO A 56 -2.45 -15.89 -1.15
N VAL A 57 -3.05 -15.04 -1.93
CA VAL A 57 -4.17 -14.20 -1.50
C VAL A 57 -5.44 -15.03 -1.57
N GLY A 58 -6.35 -14.82 -0.61
CA GLY A 58 -7.64 -15.52 -0.61
C GLY A 58 -8.49 -15.18 -1.84
N ASP A 59 -9.42 -16.06 -2.18
CA ASP A 59 -10.24 -16.02 -3.40
C ASP A 59 -11.31 -14.92 -3.41
N SER A 60 -11.53 -14.22 -2.31
CA SER A 60 -12.55 -13.18 -2.17
C SER A 60 -11.94 -11.89 -1.68
N TRP A 61 -12.14 -10.81 -2.45
CA TRP A 61 -11.56 -9.50 -2.17
C TRP A 61 -12.63 -8.47 -1.86
N ARG A 62 -12.34 -7.62 -0.87
CA ARG A 62 -13.09 -6.38 -0.62
C ARG A 62 -12.25 -5.22 -1.10
N VAL A 63 -12.87 -4.31 -1.85
CA VAL A 63 -12.21 -3.11 -2.34
C VAL A 63 -12.73 -1.92 -1.56
N ASP A 64 -11.82 -1.11 -1.07
CA ASP A 64 -12.07 0.12 -0.34
C ASP A 64 -11.35 1.29 -1.02
N GLU A 65 -11.92 2.48 -0.87
CA GLU A 65 -11.39 3.72 -1.42
C GLU A 65 -11.24 4.73 -0.27
N THR A 66 -10.04 5.24 -0.09
CA THR A 66 -9.70 6.18 0.98
C THR A 66 -9.06 7.44 0.39
N TYR A 67 -9.37 8.58 0.97
CA TYR A 67 -8.77 9.86 0.61
C TYR A 67 -7.53 10.11 1.46
N LEU A 68 -6.44 10.48 0.82
CA LEU A 68 -5.19 10.84 1.47
C LEU A 68 -4.71 12.20 1.00
N LYS A 69 -4.22 13.02 1.93
CA LYS A 69 -3.57 14.28 1.57
C LYS A 69 -2.06 14.07 1.50
N VAL A 70 -1.51 14.17 0.29
CA VAL A 70 -0.08 13.98 0.02
C VAL A 70 0.50 15.26 -0.58
N GLY A 71 1.47 15.87 0.10
CA GLY A 71 2.06 17.12 -0.37
C GLY A 71 1.06 18.27 -0.54
N GLY A 72 0.01 18.31 0.31
CA GLY A 72 -1.05 19.32 0.22
C GLY A 72 -2.16 19.00 -0.79
N GLN A 73 -2.02 17.99 -1.63
CA GLN A 73 -3.00 17.58 -2.63
C GLN A 73 -3.78 16.35 -2.19
N TRP A 74 -5.08 16.30 -2.49
CA TRP A 74 -5.91 15.14 -2.25
C TRP A 74 -5.61 14.06 -3.28
N MET A 75 -5.43 12.84 -2.79
CA MET A 75 -5.20 11.66 -3.59
C MET A 75 -6.15 10.53 -3.16
N TYR A 76 -6.41 9.61 -4.06
CA TYR A 76 -7.32 8.49 -3.88
C TYR A 76 -6.52 7.20 -3.78
N LEU A 77 -6.62 6.53 -2.64
CA LEU A 77 -6.02 5.22 -2.43
C LEU A 77 -7.08 4.13 -2.61
N TYR A 78 -6.94 3.36 -3.67
CA TYR A 78 -7.69 2.12 -3.86
C TYR A 78 -6.95 1.00 -3.18
N ARG A 79 -7.62 0.23 -2.36
CA ARG A 79 -7.04 -0.92 -1.66
C ARG A 79 -8.00 -2.11 -1.71
N ALA A 80 -7.47 -3.27 -2.09
CA ALA A 80 -8.18 -4.53 -1.95
C ALA A 80 -7.60 -5.31 -0.77
N VAL A 81 -8.48 -5.93 0.00
CA VAL A 81 -8.13 -6.82 1.12
C VAL A 81 -8.90 -8.13 0.98
N ASP A 82 -8.28 -9.23 1.37
CA ASP A 82 -8.95 -10.54 1.41
C ASP A 82 -9.80 -10.71 2.68
N LYS A 83 -10.44 -11.87 2.82
CA LYS A 83 -11.26 -12.22 3.98
C LYS A 83 -10.49 -12.23 5.30
N GLN A 84 -9.19 -12.48 5.25
CA GLN A 84 -8.31 -12.48 6.42
C GLN A 84 -7.74 -11.10 6.75
N GLY A 85 -8.12 -10.05 5.99
CA GLY A 85 -7.62 -8.69 6.17
C GLY A 85 -6.24 -8.44 5.56
N LYS A 86 -5.70 -9.40 4.79
CA LYS A 86 -4.45 -9.22 4.07
C LYS A 86 -4.66 -8.29 2.88
N THR A 87 -3.77 -7.33 2.70
CA THR A 87 -3.80 -6.46 1.52
C THR A 87 -3.42 -7.25 0.28
N VAL A 88 -4.34 -7.29 -0.67
CA VAL A 88 -4.16 -7.89 -2.00
C VAL A 88 -3.34 -6.96 -2.88
N GLU A 89 -3.81 -5.73 -3.04
CA GLU A 89 -3.15 -4.73 -3.85
C GLU A 89 -3.58 -3.33 -3.39
N SER A 90 -2.74 -2.34 -3.70
CA SER A 90 -3.03 -0.93 -3.49
C SER A 90 -2.63 -0.09 -4.70
N TYR A 91 -3.37 0.98 -4.96
CA TYR A 91 -3.13 1.90 -6.06
C TYR A 91 -3.47 3.32 -5.64
N LEU A 92 -2.52 4.23 -5.79
CA LEU A 92 -2.69 5.64 -5.47
C LEU A 92 -2.91 6.42 -6.77
N SER A 93 -4.01 7.17 -6.84
CA SER A 93 -4.34 8.02 -8.00
C SER A 93 -4.58 9.46 -7.58
N ARG A 94 -4.31 10.39 -8.50
CA ARG A 94 -4.68 11.80 -8.34
C ARG A 94 -6.14 12.07 -8.68
N THR A 95 -6.72 11.19 -9.48
CA THR A 95 -8.10 11.31 -9.96
C THR A 95 -8.95 10.17 -9.44
N ARG A 96 -10.22 10.45 -9.18
CA ARG A 96 -11.25 9.47 -8.87
C ARG A 96 -12.06 9.21 -10.14
N ASP A 97 -11.54 8.34 -10.99
CA ASP A 97 -12.20 8.03 -12.25
C ASP A 97 -12.18 6.53 -12.56
N VAL A 98 -12.96 6.16 -13.56
CA VAL A 98 -13.05 4.79 -14.06
C VAL A 98 -11.69 4.27 -14.55
N THR A 99 -10.85 5.16 -15.06
CA THR A 99 -9.52 4.82 -15.58
C THR A 99 -8.60 4.38 -14.44
N ALA A 100 -8.60 5.11 -13.31
CA ALA A 100 -7.85 4.76 -12.11
C ALA A 100 -8.33 3.42 -11.53
N ALA A 101 -9.65 3.21 -11.43
CA ALA A 101 -10.21 1.95 -10.98
C ALA A 101 -9.81 0.78 -11.88
N LYS A 102 -9.90 0.94 -13.21
CA LYS A 102 -9.45 -0.09 -14.18
C LYS A 102 -7.97 -0.39 -14.06
N ALA A 103 -7.12 0.64 -13.86
CA ALA A 103 -5.69 0.45 -13.67
C ALA A 103 -5.39 -0.34 -12.38
N PHE A 104 -6.09 -0.02 -11.28
CA PHE A 104 -6.00 -0.76 -10.04
C PHE A 104 -6.36 -2.24 -10.21
N PHE A 105 -7.53 -2.53 -10.81
CA PHE A 105 -7.96 -3.92 -11.01
C PHE A 105 -7.03 -4.69 -11.95
N ARG A 106 -6.60 -4.06 -13.03
CA ARG A 106 -5.64 -4.70 -13.96
C ARG A 106 -4.35 -5.09 -13.24
N LYS A 107 -3.86 -4.22 -12.33
CA LYS A 107 -2.68 -4.49 -11.52
C LYS A 107 -2.93 -5.66 -10.56
N ALA A 108 -4.06 -5.66 -9.84
CA ALA A 108 -4.41 -6.71 -8.90
C ALA A 108 -4.58 -8.08 -9.59
N LEU A 109 -5.33 -8.13 -10.69
CA LEU A 109 -5.57 -9.35 -11.47
C LEU A 109 -4.30 -9.91 -12.10
N LYS A 110 -3.42 -9.03 -12.60
CA LYS A 110 -2.14 -9.45 -13.18
C LYS A 110 -1.23 -10.13 -12.16
N ARG A 111 -1.29 -9.67 -10.90
CA ARG A 111 -0.41 -10.16 -9.83
C ARG A 111 -0.96 -11.39 -9.12
N HIS A 112 -2.26 -11.46 -8.90
CA HIS A 112 -2.89 -12.46 -8.03
C HIS A 112 -3.86 -13.39 -8.75
N GLY A 113 -4.10 -13.17 -10.05
CA GLY A 113 -5.13 -13.91 -10.81
C GLY A 113 -6.54 -13.43 -10.49
N GLU A 114 -7.52 -14.14 -11.06
CA GLU A 114 -8.94 -13.82 -10.85
C GLU A 114 -9.42 -14.42 -9.52
N PRO A 115 -10.11 -13.64 -8.66
CA PRO A 115 -10.73 -14.18 -7.47
C PRO A 115 -11.89 -15.12 -7.85
N GLN A 116 -12.00 -16.26 -7.17
CA GLN A 116 -12.98 -17.30 -7.50
C GLN A 116 -14.41 -16.97 -7.06
N SER A 117 -14.59 -16.08 -6.10
CA SER A 117 -15.93 -15.71 -5.63
C SER A 117 -16.02 -14.24 -5.20
N ASN A 118 -17.18 -13.64 -5.55
CA ASN A 118 -17.60 -12.28 -5.22
C ASN A 118 -16.77 -11.15 -5.82
N TYR A 119 -16.71 -11.13 -7.15
CA TYR A 119 -16.64 -9.85 -7.83
C TYR A 119 -17.79 -8.98 -7.33
N PRO A 120 -17.57 -7.75 -6.91
CA PRO A 120 -18.65 -6.76 -6.88
C PRO A 120 -19.32 -6.82 -8.25
N GLY A 121 -20.64 -6.93 -8.31
CA GLY A 121 -21.39 -7.25 -9.55
C GLY A 121 -21.15 -6.32 -10.74
N TRP A 122 -20.44 -5.22 -10.55
CA TRP A 122 -20.01 -4.26 -11.55
C TRP A 122 -18.78 -4.67 -12.38
N LEU A 123 -18.04 -5.73 -11.99
CA LEU A 123 -16.97 -6.32 -12.81
C LEU A 123 -17.48 -7.37 -13.81
N ARG A 124 -18.72 -7.85 -13.66
CA ARG A 124 -19.35 -8.74 -14.63
C ARG A 124 -19.95 -7.91 -15.76
N GLY A 125 -19.12 -7.42 -16.68
CA GLY A 125 -19.55 -7.04 -18.03
C GLY A 125 -20.50 -5.85 -18.17
N GLN A 126 -20.72 -5.02 -17.15
CA GLN A 126 -21.53 -3.81 -17.28
C GLN A 126 -20.81 -2.58 -16.73
N SER A 127 -20.91 -1.50 -17.48
CA SER A 127 -20.39 -0.17 -17.24
C SER A 127 -20.37 0.21 -15.77
N CYS A 128 -19.17 0.50 -15.26
CA CYS A 128 -18.97 1.09 -13.94
C CYS A 128 -19.74 2.42 -13.84
N ARG A 129 -20.97 2.38 -13.33
CA ARG A 129 -21.65 3.59 -12.86
C ARG A 129 -21.16 3.84 -11.43
N PHE A 130 -20.08 4.58 -11.30
CA PHE A 130 -19.79 5.28 -10.07
C PHE A 130 -20.87 6.37 -9.93
N ALA A 131 -21.83 6.15 -9.04
CA ALA A 131 -22.73 7.22 -8.64
C ALA A 131 -21.89 8.28 -7.93
N PRO A 132 -21.94 9.55 -8.34
CA PRO A 132 -21.35 10.62 -7.58
C PRO A 132 -22.21 10.81 -6.33
N HIS A 133 -21.71 10.43 -5.17
CA HIS A 133 -22.25 10.96 -3.92
C HIS A 133 -21.84 12.42 -3.87
N GLY A 134 -22.83 13.29 -4.15
CA GLY A 134 -22.72 14.72 -3.96
C GLY A 134 -22.41 15.00 -2.49
N HIS A 135 -21.40 15.78 -2.25
CA HIS A 135 -21.23 16.54 -1.03
C HIS A 135 -21.78 17.93 -1.30
N GLU A 136 -22.95 18.20 -0.78
CA GLU A 136 -23.31 19.54 -0.32
C GLU A 136 -22.52 19.88 0.96
#